data_8852d7217d62780035aa9cd2a303b827
#
_entry.id   8852d7217d62780035aa9cd2a303b827
#
_cell.length_a   1.000
_cell.length_b   1.000
_cell.length_c   1.000
_cell.angle_alpha   90.00
_cell.angle_beta   90.00
_cell.angle_gamma   90.00
#
_symmetry.space_group_name_H-M   'P 1'
#
loop_
_entity.id
_entity.type
_entity.pdbx_description
1 polymer ?
#
loop_
_entity_poly.entity_id
_entity_poly.type
_entity_poly.pdbx_seq_one_letter_code
_entity_poly.pdbx_strand_id
1 'polypeptide(L)'
;MNRFRRAHQGVAWLALAGVFSSSTVAQAPAHSTGKVVPSGATAGEPREIAEPIAEDRGAAAMAQALKHLSTWASMMMIVAHPDDEDGAMMTYEGRGQGVRTSQLTLTRGEGGQNAITADVYDELGVIRTNELLRADEFYGVKQYWGSEADFGFSKTREEALTQWGHDRVLYDAVLAIRRERPLVLVATFAGAVSDGHGQHQVSAQVEQEAYKAAGDPKVFPEQFALGVRPWSPRAVYCRMPFASIGAKGIFDYATGKYAPVRFENYATGEVSTKALSEDVRLPAGSYDAVLGRGYGQIARQGWGEQKSQNGGGNPSLSGGSESEYHRWADSVGELKGEQTSFFAGMDTSVAGLASLVSDGGGKDGSGKAAPEWVGEGLKAIAASVADATAHYDVTHPERIAAVLKDGYAKTIELRKRVATSGLAKDGREDLVAELRIKEREFQDALALALGLDLQVYTTRESGAPQSPFGPSLEETSRSVSPGDGLEVDRKSVV
;
A
#
# COMPACT_ATOMS: atom_id res chain seq x y z
N MET A 1 22.73 5.03 -47.40
CA MET A 1 21.83 3.93 -47.78
C MET A 1 22.14 2.75 -46.87
N ASN A 2 21.37 2.55 -45.81
CA ASN A 2 21.17 1.28 -45.13
C ASN A 2 20.06 1.48 -44.11
N ARG A 3 18.92 0.83 -44.39
CA ARG A 3 17.74 0.82 -43.52
C ARG A 3 17.96 -0.23 -42.43
N PHE A 4 18.00 0.17 -41.16
CA PHE A 4 17.86 -0.75 -40.04
C PHE A 4 16.37 -0.99 -39.76
N ARG A 5 15.93 -2.22 -40.04
CA ARG A 5 14.63 -2.74 -39.63
C ARG A 5 14.70 -3.05 -38.14
N ARG A 6 13.82 -2.46 -37.36
CA ARG A 6 13.56 -2.86 -35.97
C ARG A 6 12.80 -4.19 -36.01
N ALA A 7 13.37 -5.23 -35.42
CA ALA A 7 12.69 -6.48 -35.14
C ALA A 7 12.02 -6.36 -33.77
N HIS A 8 10.70 -6.39 -33.74
CA HIS A 8 9.95 -6.64 -32.52
C HIS A 8 10.13 -8.11 -32.15
N GLN A 9 10.80 -8.40 -31.04
CA GLN A 9 10.78 -9.72 -30.44
C GLN A 9 9.50 -9.85 -29.60
N GLY A 10 8.50 -10.50 -30.19
CA GLY A 10 7.34 -10.98 -29.44
C GLY A 10 7.77 -12.15 -28.57
N VAL A 11 7.54 -12.06 -27.28
CA VAL A 11 7.67 -13.19 -26.35
C VAL A 11 6.46 -14.09 -26.57
N ALA A 12 6.68 -15.21 -27.23
CA ALA A 12 5.65 -16.25 -27.39
C ALA A 12 5.60 -17.09 -26.11
N TRP A 13 4.49 -17.05 -25.42
CA TRP A 13 4.16 -18.00 -24.37
C TRP A 13 3.75 -19.33 -25.02
N LEU A 14 4.56 -20.36 -24.82
CA LEU A 14 4.23 -21.73 -25.21
C LEU A 14 3.19 -22.28 -24.23
N ALA A 15 1.95 -22.42 -24.71
CA ALA A 15 0.94 -23.23 -24.04
C ALA A 15 1.30 -24.71 -24.18
N LEU A 16 1.74 -25.35 -23.11
CA LEU A 16 1.80 -26.80 -23.02
C LEU A 16 0.38 -27.34 -22.82
N ALA A 17 -0.19 -27.93 -23.86
CA ALA A 17 -1.39 -28.73 -23.76
C ALA A 17 -1.05 -30.06 -23.06
N GLY A 18 -1.27 -30.12 -21.76
CA GLY A 18 -1.22 -31.37 -20.98
C GLY A 18 -2.50 -32.16 -21.15
N VAL A 19 -2.37 -33.42 -21.47
CA VAL A 19 -3.44 -34.42 -21.61
C VAL A 19 -4.08 -34.64 -20.23
N PHE A 20 -5.34 -34.23 -20.07
CA PHE A 20 -6.10 -34.47 -18.85
C PHE A 20 -6.58 -35.93 -18.79
N SER A 21 -6.01 -36.70 -17.86
CA SER A 21 -6.64 -37.91 -17.35
C SER A 21 -7.73 -37.51 -16.35
N SER A 22 -8.94 -37.93 -16.59
CA SER A 22 -10.09 -37.69 -15.72
C SER A 22 -9.91 -38.38 -14.36
N SER A 23 -9.50 -37.59 -13.37
CA SER A 23 -9.56 -37.98 -11.96
C SER A 23 -10.84 -37.40 -11.36
N THR A 24 -11.66 -38.23 -10.78
CA THR A 24 -12.87 -37.87 -10.04
C THR A 24 -12.53 -36.91 -8.90
N VAL A 25 -13.00 -35.68 -9.01
CA VAL A 25 -12.92 -34.65 -7.97
C VAL A 25 -13.77 -35.10 -6.78
N ALA A 26 -13.14 -35.35 -5.67
CA ALA A 26 -13.85 -35.50 -4.40
C ALA A 26 -14.44 -34.12 -4.02
N GLN A 27 -15.75 -34.06 -3.90
CA GLN A 27 -16.48 -32.87 -3.43
C GLN A 27 -16.02 -32.56 -2.01
N ALA A 28 -15.47 -31.36 -1.80
CA ALA A 28 -15.25 -30.81 -0.47
C ALA A 28 -16.58 -30.65 0.28
N PRO A 29 -16.62 -30.86 1.60
CA PRO A 29 -17.85 -30.74 2.38
C PRO A 29 -18.33 -29.29 2.35
N ALA A 30 -19.62 -29.12 2.10
CA ALA A 30 -20.31 -27.83 2.10
C ALA A 30 -20.11 -27.14 3.47
N HIS A 31 -19.40 -26.03 3.48
CA HIS A 31 -19.28 -25.19 4.67
C HIS A 31 -20.65 -24.56 4.99
N SER A 32 -21.09 -24.75 6.23
CA SER A 32 -22.31 -24.20 6.77
C SER A 32 -22.23 -22.66 6.73
N THR A 33 -23.30 -22.04 6.21
CA THR A 33 -23.54 -20.59 6.26
C THR A 33 -23.85 -20.14 7.70
N GLY A 34 -22.92 -20.29 8.62
CA GLY A 34 -22.95 -19.67 9.92
C GLY A 34 -22.30 -18.30 9.82
N LYS A 35 -22.95 -17.24 10.31
CA LYS A 35 -22.30 -15.96 10.55
C LYS A 35 -21.05 -16.22 11.39
N VAL A 36 -19.89 -16.17 10.78
CA VAL A 36 -18.62 -16.22 11.51
C VAL A 36 -18.45 -14.85 12.15
N VAL A 37 -18.93 -14.71 13.37
CA VAL A 37 -18.45 -13.68 14.27
C VAL A 37 -17.07 -14.16 14.73
N PRO A 38 -15.97 -13.42 14.46
CA PRO A 38 -14.67 -13.82 14.96
C PRO A 38 -14.73 -13.88 16.49
N SER A 39 -14.57 -15.08 17.05
CA SER A 39 -14.60 -15.27 18.50
C SER A 39 -13.36 -14.62 19.10
N GLY A 40 -13.55 -13.55 19.91
CA GLY A 40 -12.65 -13.22 20.99
C GLY A 40 -11.30 -12.63 20.61
N ALA A 41 -11.23 -11.74 19.63
CA ALA A 41 -10.09 -10.82 19.55
C ALA A 41 -10.25 -9.79 20.69
N THR A 42 -9.50 -9.97 21.79
CA THR A 42 -9.15 -8.84 22.66
C THR A 42 -8.62 -7.71 21.77
N ALA A 43 -8.88 -6.45 22.15
CA ALA A 43 -8.46 -5.24 21.43
C ALA A 43 -6.92 -5.14 21.33
N GLY A 44 -6.29 -6.10 20.72
CA GLY A 44 -4.89 -6.18 20.33
C GLY A 44 -4.78 -5.94 18.83
N GLU A 45 -3.64 -5.49 18.40
CA GLU A 45 -3.35 -5.14 17.01
C GLU A 45 -3.83 -6.22 16.02
N PRO A 46 -4.32 -5.81 14.84
CA PRO A 46 -4.84 -6.73 13.84
C PRO A 46 -3.73 -7.70 13.39
N ARG A 47 -3.99 -8.98 13.49
CA ARG A 47 -3.04 -10.06 13.14
C ARG A 47 -2.77 -10.19 11.64
N GLU A 48 -3.57 -9.49 10.83
CA GLU A 48 -3.51 -9.51 9.37
C GLU A 48 -2.68 -8.36 8.77
N ILE A 49 -1.85 -7.69 9.57
CA ILE A 49 -0.98 -6.60 9.12
C ILE A 49 0.47 -7.01 9.32
N ALA A 50 1.28 -6.81 8.29
CA ALA A 50 2.73 -6.90 8.40
C ALA A 50 3.38 -5.62 7.89
N GLU A 51 4.29 -5.08 8.69
CA GLU A 51 5.14 -3.97 8.29
C GLU A 51 6.49 -4.53 7.81
N PRO A 52 7.00 -4.12 6.63
CA PRO A 52 8.24 -4.65 6.11
C PRO A 52 9.42 -4.20 6.98
N ILE A 53 10.41 -5.05 7.09
CA ILE A 53 11.70 -4.67 7.67
C ILE A 53 12.44 -3.84 6.63
N ALA A 54 12.80 -2.60 6.97
CA ALA A 54 13.48 -1.70 6.04
C ALA A 54 14.80 -2.30 5.53
N GLU A 55 14.93 -2.40 4.21
CA GLU A 55 16.14 -2.92 3.57
C GLU A 55 17.29 -1.91 3.58
N ASP A 56 16.95 -0.62 3.46
CA ASP A 56 17.95 0.45 3.42
C ASP A 56 18.59 0.70 4.79
N ARG A 57 19.85 1.09 4.77
CA ARG A 57 20.65 1.46 5.94
C ARG A 57 21.35 2.79 5.71
N GLY A 58 21.79 3.44 6.77
CA GLY A 58 22.63 4.63 6.73
C GLY A 58 22.02 5.77 5.89
N ALA A 59 22.76 6.25 4.90
CA ALA A 59 22.36 7.41 4.10
C ALA A 59 21.08 7.18 3.29
N ALA A 60 20.88 6.00 2.75
CA ALA A 60 19.65 5.67 2.01
C ALA A 60 18.44 5.69 2.93
N ALA A 61 18.52 5.03 4.10
CA ALA A 61 17.46 5.06 5.09
C ALA A 61 17.14 6.48 5.59
N MET A 62 18.18 7.30 5.84
CA MET A 62 17.96 8.69 6.29
C MET A 62 17.26 9.53 5.21
N ALA A 63 17.64 9.39 3.95
CA ALA A 63 16.98 10.08 2.85
C ALA A 63 15.51 9.67 2.70
N GLN A 64 15.21 8.38 2.88
CA GLN A 64 13.83 7.87 2.91
C GLN A 64 13.04 8.49 4.08
N ALA A 65 13.59 8.50 5.30
CA ALA A 65 12.95 9.07 6.47
C ALA A 65 12.62 10.55 6.29
N LEU A 66 13.51 11.34 5.70
CA LEU A 66 13.26 12.75 5.39
C LEU A 66 12.16 12.95 4.33
N LYS A 67 12.08 12.07 3.33
CA LYS A 67 10.98 12.08 2.35
C LYS A 67 9.64 11.80 3.03
N HIS A 68 9.53 10.75 3.86
CA HIS A 68 8.31 10.43 4.60
C HIS A 68 7.88 11.55 5.55
N LEU A 69 8.82 12.18 6.25
CA LEU A 69 8.52 13.34 7.11
C LEU A 69 7.91 14.51 6.33
N SER A 70 8.28 14.70 5.06
CA SER A 70 7.89 15.87 4.27
C SER A 70 6.45 15.84 3.76
N THR A 71 5.81 14.67 3.75
CA THR A 71 4.47 14.47 3.18
C THR A 71 3.58 13.64 4.10
N TRP A 72 2.26 13.76 3.95
CA TRP A 72 1.27 12.85 4.51
C TRP A 72 0.52 12.08 3.43
N ALA A 73 1.02 12.13 2.20
CA ALA A 73 0.50 11.33 1.12
C ALA A 73 0.46 9.85 1.52
N SER A 74 -0.64 9.20 1.20
CA SER A 74 -0.86 7.80 1.53
C SER A 74 -1.69 7.11 0.46
N MET A 75 -1.33 5.87 0.12
CA MET A 75 -2.07 5.09 -0.86
C MET A 75 -2.22 3.64 -0.43
N MET A 76 -3.24 2.99 -0.94
CA MET A 76 -3.44 1.55 -0.79
C MET A 76 -3.68 0.93 -2.15
N MET A 77 -2.96 -0.15 -2.44
CA MET A 77 -3.22 -1.01 -3.58
C MET A 77 -4.09 -2.18 -3.14
N ILE A 78 -5.08 -2.58 -3.96
CA ILE A 78 -5.93 -3.75 -3.69
C ILE A 78 -5.78 -4.73 -4.85
N VAL A 79 -5.35 -5.96 -4.52
CA VAL A 79 -5.10 -7.04 -5.49
C VAL A 79 -5.68 -8.36 -5.01
N ALA A 80 -5.83 -9.32 -5.91
CA ALA A 80 -6.41 -10.62 -5.60
C ALA A 80 -5.41 -11.58 -4.93
N HIS A 81 -4.18 -11.67 -5.48
CA HIS A 81 -3.17 -12.64 -5.06
C HIS A 81 -1.82 -11.97 -4.82
N PRO A 82 -0.90 -12.60 -4.07
CA PRO A 82 0.52 -12.28 -4.14
C PRO A 82 1.03 -12.41 -5.58
N ASP A 83 1.79 -11.46 -6.11
CA ASP A 83 2.33 -11.28 -7.46
C ASP A 83 1.49 -10.41 -8.43
N ASP A 84 0.30 -9.99 -8.03
CA ASP A 84 -0.55 -9.08 -8.81
C ASP A 84 -0.16 -7.60 -8.67
N GLU A 85 0.72 -7.27 -7.74
CA GLU A 85 1.07 -5.90 -7.40
C GLU A 85 1.86 -5.18 -8.51
N ASP A 86 1.62 -3.86 -8.67
CA ASP A 86 2.51 -2.98 -9.43
C ASP A 86 3.67 -2.50 -8.55
N GLY A 87 4.64 -3.39 -8.36
CA GLY A 87 5.81 -3.12 -7.52
C GLY A 87 6.61 -1.90 -7.97
N ALA A 88 6.67 -1.60 -9.28
CA ALA A 88 7.40 -0.43 -9.80
C ALA A 88 6.75 0.88 -9.36
N MET A 89 5.43 0.97 -9.46
CA MET A 89 4.66 2.11 -9.01
C MET A 89 4.77 2.27 -7.49
N MET A 90 4.56 1.20 -6.72
CA MET A 90 4.67 1.26 -5.26
C MET A 90 6.06 1.67 -4.79
N THR A 91 7.12 1.15 -5.43
CA THR A 91 8.51 1.56 -5.14
C THR A 91 8.74 3.03 -5.48
N TYR A 92 8.23 3.52 -6.61
CA TYR A 92 8.33 4.93 -6.99
C TYR A 92 7.63 5.84 -5.99
N GLU A 93 6.37 5.54 -5.65
CA GLU A 93 5.60 6.35 -4.70
C GLU A 93 6.19 6.26 -3.29
N GLY A 94 6.44 5.06 -2.77
CA GLY A 94 6.96 4.88 -1.42
C GLY A 94 8.38 5.42 -1.27
N ARG A 95 9.32 4.86 -2.01
CA ARG A 95 10.75 5.17 -1.85
C ARG A 95 11.17 6.41 -2.63
N GLY A 96 10.50 6.71 -3.73
CA GLY A 96 10.78 7.89 -4.55
C GLY A 96 10.15 9.17 -4.01
N GLN A 97 8.88 9.12 -3.66
CA GLN A 97 8.10 10.29 -3.26
C GLN A 97 7.85 10.39 -1.74
N GLY A 98 8.15 9.35 -0.96
CA GLY A 98 7.90 9.31 0.48
C GLY A 98 6.43 9.09 0.84
N VAL A 99 5.63 8.58 -0.10
CA VAL A 99 4.23 8.21 0.14
C VAL A 99 4.16 7.01 1.07
N ARG A 100 3.27 7.02 2.05
CA ARG A 100 2.97 5.81 2.83
C ARG A 100 2.18 4.84 1.94
N THR A 101 2.84 3.77 1.54
CA THR A 101 2.27 2.75 0.66
C THR A 101 1.82 1.54 1.46
N SER A 102 0.63 1.06 1.15
CA SER A 102 0.07 -0.16 1.70
C SER A 102 -0.57 -1.00 0.60
N GLN A 103 -0.71 -2.30 0.86
CA GLN A 103 -1.37 -3.23 -0.02
C GLN A 103 -2.35 -4.09 0.75
N LEU A 104 -3.52 -4.33 0.18
CA LEU A 104 -4.44 -5.39 0.58
C LEU A 104 -4.42 -6.47 -0.49
N THR A 105 -3.99 -7.66 -0.11
CA THR A 105 -4.07 -8.86 -0.94
C THR A 105 -5.22 -9.73 -0.42
N LEU A 106 -6.23 -9.99 -1.26
CA LEU A 106 -7.48 -10.60 -0.83
C LEU A 106 -7.32 -12.05 -0.37
N THR A 107 -6.36 -12.78 -0.96
CA THR A 107 -6.02 -14.17 -0.63
C THR A 107 -4.52 -14.32 -0.38
N ARG A 108 -4.11 -15.51 0.02
CA ARG A 108 -2.68 -15.87 0.09
C ARG A 108 -2.21 -16.66 -1.14
N GLY A 109 -3.07 -16.80 -2.16
CA GLY A 109 -2.78 -17.51 -3.40
C GLY A 109 -2.68 -19.02 -3.21
N GLU A 110 -3.41 -19.60 -2.27
CA GLU A 110 -3.36 -21.00 -1.87
C GLU A 110 -3.76 -21.97 -2.99
N GLY A 111 -4.70 -21.53 -3.84
CA GLY A 111 -5.18 -22.30 -4.99
C GLY A 111 -4.39 -22.10 -6.27
N GLY A 112 -3.35 -21.24 -6.20
CA GLY A 112 -2.59 -20.82 -7.36
C GLY A 112 -1.57 -21.84 -7.84
N GLN A 113 -0.81 -21.43 -8.85
CA GLN A 113 0.28 -22.21 -9.41
C GLN A 113 1.48 -22.21 -8.48
N ASN A 114 2.26 -23.31 -8.53
CA ASN A 114 3.53 -23.42 -7.86
C ASN A 114 4.59 -23.92 -8.84
N ALA A 115 5.51 -23.05 -9.25
CA ALA A 115 6.52 -23.34 -10.26
C ALA A 115 7.72 -24.12 -9.70
N ILE A 116 7.89 -24.22 -8.36
CA ILE A 116 9.10 -24.73 -7.73
C ILE A 116 8.89 -26.00 -6.90
N THR A 117 7.69 -26.23 -6.37
CA THR A 117 7.38 -27.42 -5.55
C THR A 117 6.00 -27.98 -5.91
N ALA A 118 5.64 -29.08 -5.25
CA ALA A 118 4.32 -29.71 -5.39
C ALA A 118 3.33 -29.26 -4.30
N ASP A 119 3.73 -28.32 -3.43
CA ASP A 119 2.90 -27.82 -2.35
C ASP A 119 1.74 -27.01 -2.89
N VAL A 120 0.56 -27.21 -2.31
CA VAL A 120 -0.70 -26.54 -2.67
C VAL A 120 -1.49 -26.21 -1.40
N TYR A 121 -2.53 -25.42 -1.50
CA TYR A 121 -3.39 -25.01 -0.40
C TYR A 121 -2.60 -24.30 0.73
N ASP A 122 -2.75 -24.74 1.97
CA ASP A 122 -2.18 -24.05 3.14
C ASP A 122 -0.66 -23.92 3.06
N GLU A 123 0.04 -24.97 2.60
CA GLU A 123 1.49 -24.94 2.42
C GLU A 123 1.92 -23.89 1.39
N LEU A 124 1.23 -23.83 0.26
CA LEU A 124 1.49 -22.82 -0.77
C LEU A 124 1.16 -21.41 -0.25
N GLY A 125 0.06 -21.26 0.49
CA GLY A 125 -0.33 -19.99 1.11
C GLY A 125 0.75 -19.47 2.08
N VAL A 126 1.39 -20.34 2.86
CA VAL A 126 2.53 -19.97 3.72
C VAL A 126 3.74 -19.54 2.89
N ILE A 127 4.06 -20.28 1.83
CA ILE A 127 5.18 -19.95 0.92
C ILE A 127 4.94 -18.58 0.30
N ARG A 128 3.80 -18.37 -0.37
CA ARG A 128 3.47 -17.11 -1.07
C ARG A 128 3.35 -15.93 -0.12
N THR A 129 2.88 -16.15 1.10
CA THR A 129 2.88 -15.11 2.16
C THR A 129 4.30 -14.63 2.43
N ASN A 130 5.26 -15.53 2.65
CA ASN A 130 6.64 -15.14 2.94
C ASN A 130 7.33 -14.52 1.72
N GLU A 131 7.04 -15.01 0.52
CA GLU A 131 7.55 -14.46 -0.73
C GLU A 131 7.08 -13.02 -0.94
N LEU A 132 5.78 -12.73 -0.72
CA LEU A 132 5.24 -11.37 -0.84
C LEU A 132 5.81 -10.45 0.25
N LEU A 133 5.87 -10.90 1.51
CA LEU A 133 6.48 -10.10 2.59
C LEU A 133 7.94 -9.75 2.28
N ARG A 134 8.67 -10.67 1.64
CA ARG A 134 10.04 -10.36 1.19
C ARG A 134 10.06 -9.37 0.02
N ALA A 135 9.11 -9.45 -0.91
CA ALA A 135 8.97 -8.49 -1.98
C ALA A 135 8.63 -7.09 -1.44
N ASP A 136 7.74 -7.01 -0.44
CA ASP A 136 7.33 -5.77 0.21
C ASP A 136 8.49 -5.03 0.90
N GLU A 137 9.51 -5.75 1.40
CA GLU A 137 10.74 -5.12 1.92
C GLU A 137 11.46 -4.30 0.85
N PHE A 138 11.47 -4.77 -0.41
CA PHE A 138 12.03 -4.03 -1.53
C PHE A 138 11.17 -2.83 -1.90
N TYR A 139 9.86 -3.01 -1.92
CA TYR A 139 8.91 -1.94 -2.29
C TYR A 139 8.76 -0.88 -1.21
N GLY A 140 8.96 -1.23 0.06
CA GLY A 140 8.65 -0.40 1.22
C GLY A 140 7.14 -0.35 1.51
N VAL A 141 6.43 -1.47 1.36
CA VAL A 141 4.97 -1.57 1.44
C VAL A 141 4.52 -2.27 2.71
N LYS A 142 3.50 -1.73 3.36
CA LYS A 142 2.80 -2.34 4.49
C LYS A 142 1.71 -3.27 3.98
N GLN A 143 1.74 -4.54 4.38
CA GLN A 143 0.84 -5.58 3.90
C GLN A 143 -0.39 -5.76 4.80
N TYR A 144 -1.55 -5.84 4.15
CA TYR A 144 -2.83 -6.27 4.71
C TYR A 144 -3.31 -7.52 3.99
N TRP A 145 -3.96 -8.42 4.71
CA TRP A 145 -4.49 -9.66 4.15
C TRP A 145 -6.02 -9.67 4.26
N GLY A 146 -6.68 -10.11 3.18
CA GLY A 146 -8.08 -10.47 3.21
C GLY A 146 -8.31 -11.83 3.90
N SER A 147 -9.56 -12.17 4.08
CA SER A 147 -9.99 -13.42 4.74
C SER A 147 -10.38 -14.52 3.76
N GLU A 148 -10.31 -14.25 2.45
CA GLU A 148 -10.71 -15.21 1.44
C GLU A 148 -9.59 -16.22 1.13
N ALA A 149 -9.97 -17.47 0.85
CA ALA A 149 -9.06 -18.47 0.35
C ALA A 149 -9.06 -18.46 -1.19
N ASP A 150 -7.89 -18.59 -1.78
CA ASP A 150 -7.79 -18.78 -3.22
C ASP A 150 -8.23 -20.21 -3.58
N PHE A 151 -9.13 -20.32 -4.55
CA PHE A 151 -9.66 -21.60 -5.04
C PHE A 151 -9.14 -21.98 -6.43
N GLY A 152 -8.11 -21.31 -6.91
CA GLY A 152 -7.52 -21.51 -8.22
C GLY A 152 -8.18 -20.66 -9.30
N PHE A 153 -7.93 -20.99 -10.57
CA PHE A 153 -8.38 -20.18 -11.70
C PHE A 153 -9.90 -20.13 -11.82
N SER A 154 -10.47 -18.93 -11.70
CA SER A 154 -11.88 -18.67 -12.01
C SER A 154 -12.06 -18.15 -13.43
N LYS A 155 -13.11 -18.56 -14.10
CA LYS A 155 -13.38 -18.12 -15.48
C LYS A 155 -14.05 -16.77 -15.55
N THR A 156 -14.90 -16.46 -14.57
CA THR A 156 -15.70 -15.25 -14.57
C THR A 156 -15.71 -14.59 -13.19
N ARG A 157 -16.01 -13.30 -13.19
CA ARG A 157 -16.25 -12.52 -11.98
C ARG A 157 -17.36 -13.12 -11.10
N GLU A 158 -18.44 -13.57 -11.74
CA GLU A 158 -19.60 -14.17 -11.07
C GLU A 158 -19.23 -15.47 -10.35
N GLU A 159 -18.34 -16.27 -10.94
CA GLU A 159 -17.79 -17.47 -10.29
C GLU A 159 -17.00 -17.10 -9.04
N ALA A 160 -16.10 -16.11 -9.13
CA ALA A 160 -15.31 -15.66 -8.00
C ALA A 160 -16.19 -15.08 -6.87
N LEU A 161 -17.18 -14.26 -7.20
CA LEU A 161 -18.13 -13.71 -6.22
C LEU A 161 -19.00 -14.80 -5.58
N THR A 162 -19.32 -15.88 -6.30
CA THR A 162 -20.07 -17.02 -5.74
C THR A 162 -19.23 -17.77 -4.70
N GLN A 163 -17.94 -17.92 -4.93
CA GLN A 163 -17.02 -18.63 -4.02
C GLN A 163 -16.67 -17.78 -2.79
N TRP A 164 -16.27 -16.54 -3.02
CA TRP A 164 -15.82 -15.64 -1.96
C TRP A 164 -16.97 -15.00 -1.18
N GLY A 165 -18.05 -14.64 -1.87
CA GLY A 165 -19.14 -13.84 -1.31
C GLY A 165 -18.81 -12.34 -1.36
N HIS A 166 -19.60 -11.59 -2.16
CA HIS A 166 -19.39 -10.16 -2.39
C HIS A 166 -19.19 -9.36 -1.10
N ASP A 167 -20.11 -9.50 -0.13
CA ASP A 167 -20.06 -8.69 1.09
C ASP A 167 -18.86 -8.99 1.99
N ARG A 168 -18.31 -10.22 1.94
CA ARG A 168 -17.12 -10.57 2.71
C ARG A 168 -15.87 -9.89 2.15
N VAL A 169 -15.68 -9.97 0.84
CA VAL A 169 -14.53 -9.33 0.17
C VAL A 169 -14.60 -7.81 0.35
N LEU A 170 -15.79 -7.23 0.18
CA LEU A 170 -16.00 -5.80 0.39
C LEU A 170 -15.78 -5.40 1.86
N TYR A 171 -16.18 -6.26 2.82
CA TYR A 171 -15.92 -6.03 4.25
C TYR A 171 -14.43 -5.90 4.55
N ASP A 172 -13.59 -6.79 4.00
CA ASP A 172 -12.15 -6.76 4.19
C ASP A 172 -11.53 -5.49 3.61
N ALA A 173 -11.93 -5.12 2.40
CA ALA A 173 -11.44 -3.90 1.75
C ALA A 173 -11.83 -2.64 2.54
N VAL A 174 -13.09 -2.54 2.97
CA VAL A 174 -13.57 -1.42 3.79
C VAL A 174 -12.82 -1.36 5.12
N LEU A 175 -12.58 -2.49 5.77
CA LEU A 175 -11.85 -2.55 7.03
C LEU A 175 -10.39 -2.11 6.87
N ALA A 176 -9.71 -2.58 5.84
CA ALA A 176 -8.33 -2.18 5.54
C ALA A 176 -8.23 -0.68 5.27
N ILE A 177 -9.13 -0.12 4.46
CA ILE A 177 -9.20 1.32 4.16
C ILE A 177 -9.45 2.13 5.45
N ARG A 178 -10.38 1.71 6.30
CA ARG A 178 -10.68 2.40 7.56
C ARG A 178 -9.52 2.34 8.58
N ARG A 179 -8.71 1.29 8.52
CA ARG A 179 -7.50 1.14 9.36
C ARG A 179 -6.34 2.00 8.86
N GLU A 180 -6.01 1.89 7.58
CA GLU A 180 -4.84 2.55 6.98
C GLU A 180 -5.13 4.01 6.63
N ARG A 181 -6.36 4.33 6.22
CA ARG A 181 -6.82 5.68 5.89
C ARG A 181 -6.07 6.30 4.70
N PRO A 182 -5.94 5.59 3.58
CA PRO A 182 -5.23 6.08 2.41
C PRO A 182 -5.96 7.25 1.77
N LEU A 183 -5.21 8.21 1.22
CA LEU A 183 -5.77 9.27 0.39
C LEU A 183 -6.21 8.76 -0.97
N VAL A 184 -5.51 7.76 -1.48
CA VAL A 184 -5.71 7.24 -2.83
C VAL A 184 -5.79 5.71 -2.81
N LEU A 185 -6.69 5.16 -3.62
CA LEU A 185 -6.77 3.72 -3.92
C LEU A 185 -6.26 3.48 -5.34
N VAL A 186 -5.54 2.39 -5.54
CA VAL A 186 -5.02 1.99 -6.87
C VAL A 186 -5.16 0.49 -7.04
N ALA A 187 -5.72 0.04 -8.16
CA ALA A 187 -5.73 -1.37 -8.56
C ALA A 187 -4.79 -1.64 -9.73
N THR A 188 -4.28 -2.87 -9.80
CA THR A 188 -3.61 -3.38 -11.01
C THR A 188 -4.61 -3.64 -12.12
N PHE A 189 -5.82 -4.02 -11.77
CA PHE A 189 -6.87 -4.48 -12.67
C PHE A 189 -7.96 -3.43 -12.89
N ALA A 190 -8.65 -3.54 -14.02
CA ALA A 190 -9.72 -2.61 -14.42
C ALA A 190 -11.15 -3.11 -14.14
N GLY A 191 -11.31 -4.35 -13.67
CA GLY A 191 -12.61 -4.98 -13.46
C GLY A 191 -13.24 -5.53 -14.76
N ALA A 192 -12.42 -5.78 -15.79
CA ALA A 192 -12.87 -6.19 -17.11
C ALA A 192 -12.31 -7.58 -17.51
N VAL A 193 -12.86 -8.16 -18.57
CA VAL A 193 -12.42 -9.48 -19.09
C VAL A 193 -10.95 -9.50 -19.54
N SER A 194 -10.34 -8.33 -19.72
CA SER A 194 -8.89 -8.18 -19.97
C SER A 194 -8.01 -8.57 -18.80
N ASP A 195 -8.55 -8.64 -17.60
CA ASP A 195 -7.77 -8.86 -16.36
C ASP A 195 -7.40 -10.33 -16.15
N GLY A 196 -7.74 -11.20 -17.07
CA GLY A 196 -7.36 -12.60 -17.08
C GLY A 196 -8.42 -13.51 -16.49
N HIS A 197 -8.65 -13.47 -15.19
CA HIS A 197 -9.65 -14.33 -14.54
C HIS A 197 -10.52 -13.56 -13.52
N GLY A 198 -11.56 -14.26 -13.01
CA GLY A 198 -12.61 -13.61 -12.24
C GLY A 198 -12.16 -12.97 -10.94
N GLN A 199 -11.19 -13.56 -10.25
CA GLN A 199 -10.65 -13.01 -8.99
C GLN A 199 -10.01 -11.63 -9.21
N HIS A 200 -9.28 -11.42 -10.31
CA HIS A 200 -8.72 -10.12 -10.69
C HIS A 200 -9.83 -9.09 -10.93
N GLN A 201 -10.89 -9.50 -11.66
CA GLN A 201 -12.03 -8.62 -11.90
C GLN A 201 -12.74 -8.23 -10.59
N VAL A 202 -12.86 -9.18 -9.64
CA VAL A 202 -13.46 -8.92 -8.31
C VAL A 202 -12.60 -7.97 -7.50
N SER A 203 -11.27 -8.11 -7.49
CA SER A 203 -10.41 -7.21 -6.72
C SER A 203 -10.56 -5.75 -7.17
N ALA A 204 -10.64 -5.50 -8.47
CA ALA A 204 -10.87 -4.17 -9.03
C ALA A 204 -12.30 -3.64 -8.78
N GLN A 205 -13.32 -4.50 -8.86
CA GLN A 205 -14.69 -4.12 -8.50
C GLN A 205 -14.76 -3.68 -7.04
N VAL A 206 -14.24 -4.51 -6.14
CA VAL A 206 -14.29 -4.28 -4.70
C VAL A 206 -13.52 -3.03 -4.29
N GLU A 207 -12.37 -2.75 -4.92
CA GLU A 207 -11.65 -1.49 -4.69
C GLU A 207 -12.51 -0.26 -4.99
N GLN A 208 -13.16 -0.24 -6.16
CA GLN A 208 -14.01 0.87 -6.59
C GLN A 208 -15.25 1.02 -5.70
N GLU A 209 -15.87 -0.08 -5.28
CA GLU A 209 -17.00 -0.06 -4.35
C GLU A 209 -16.56 0.43 -2.97
N ALA A 210 -15.41 -0.06 -2.47
CA ALA A 210 -14.85 0.31 -1.18
C ALA A 210 -14.45 1.79 -1.11
N TYR A 211 -14.12 2.44 -2.23
CA TYR A 211 -13.89 3.88 -2.31
C TYR A 211 -15.03 4.71 -1.70
N LYS A 212 -16.28 4.31 -1.94
CA LYS A 212 -17.46 4.95 -1.34
C LYS A 212 -17.86 4.33 -0.01
N ALA A 213 -17.85 3.00 0.05
CA ALA A 213 -18.34 2.25 1.18
C ALA A 213 -17.57 2.54 2.48
N ALA A 214 -16.25 2.77 2.39
CA ALA A 214 -15.43 3.03 3.58
C ALA A 214 -15.78 4.36 4.27
N GLY A 215 -16.28 5.34 3.53
CA GLY A 215 -16.75 6.62 4.06
C GLY A 215 -18.19 6.59 4.59
N ASP A 216 -18.99 5.59 4.24
CA ASP A 216 -20.39 5.51 4.69
C ASP A 216 -20.47 4.81 6.06
N PRO A 217 -20.94 5.52 7.11
CA PRO A 217 -21.08 4.92 8.44
C PRO A 217 -22.18 3.85 8.54
N LYS A 218 -23.01 3.69 7.51
CA LYS A 218 -24.06 2.67 7.46
C LYS A 218 -23.57 1.35 6.89
N VAL A 219 -22.45 1.37 6.18
CA VAL A 219 -21.83 0.17 5.61
C VAL A 219 -20.91 -0.45 6.66
N PHE A 220 -21.15 -1.69 7.01
CA PHE A 220 -20.42 -2.46 8.02
C PHE A 220 -20.18 -1.69 9.35
N PRO A 221 -21.27 -1.21 10.02
CA PRO A 221 -21.14 -0.43 11.24
C PRO A 221 -20.52 -1.22 12.40
N GLU A 222 -20.57 -2.56 12.37
CA GLU A 222 -19.91 -3.45 13.33
C GLU A 222 -18.40 -3.31 13.38
N GLN A 223 -17.76 -2.83 12.29
CA GLN A 223 -16.32 -2.56 12.26
C GLN A 223 -15.92 -1.47 13.26
N PHE A 224 -16.83 -0.59 13.66
CA PHE A 224 -16.52 0.48 14.62
C PHE A 224 -16.19 -0.06 16.01
N ALA A 225 -16.68 -1.27 16.35
CA ALA A 225 -16.28 -1.97 17.57
C ALA A 225 -14.78 -2.35 17.58
N LEU A 226 -14.14 -2.39 16.41
CA LEU A 226 -12.70 -2.62 16.25
C LEU A 226 -11.86 -1.33 16.37
N GLY A 227 -12.48 -0.21 16.73
CA GLY A 227 -11.80 1.07 16.91
C GLY A 227 -11.55 1.87 15.63
N VAL A 228 -12.00 1.36 14.47
CA VAL A 228 -11.92 2.10 13.20
C VAL A 228 -13.07 3.11 13.08
N ARG A 229 -12.94 4.03 12.12
CA ARG A 229 -13.94 5.06 11.81
C ARG A 229 -14.11 5.17 10.31
N PRO A 230 -15.24 5.76 9.82
CA PRO A 230 -15.39 6.04 8.40
C PRO A 230 -14.19 6.82 7.86
N TRP A 231 -13.77 6.47 6.66
CA TRP A 231 -12.72 7.17 5.94
C TRP A 231 -13.06 7.22 4.46
N SER A 232 -12.95 8.41 3.86
CA SER A 232 -13.22 8.63 2.44
C SER A 232 -11.91 8.91 1.71
N PRO A 233 -11.37 7.95 0.95
CA PRO A 233 -10.29 8.22 0.03
C PRO A 233 -10.66 9.34 -0.94
N ARG A 234 -9.68 10.06 -1.47
CA ARG A 234 -9.90 11.22 -2.34
C ARG A 234 -10.00 10.88 -3.81
N ALA A 235 -9.37 9.77 -4.21
CA ALA A 235 -9.41 9.29 -5.59
C ALA A 235 -9.20 7.78 -5.66
N VAL A 236 -9.67 7.16 -6.75
CA VAL A 236 -9.50 5.74 -7.06
C VAL A 236 -9.10 5.57 -8.52
N TYR A 237 -8.07 4.75 -8.74
CA TYR A 237 -7.42 4.53 -10.02
C TYR A 237 -7.27 3.05 -10.33
N CYS A 238 -7.13 2.72 -11.63
CA CYS A 238 -6.59 1.43 -12.03
C CYS A 238 -5.43 1.62 -13.00
N ARG A 239 -4.53 0.65 -13.05
CA ARG A 239 -3.51 0.59 -14.10
C ARG A 239 -4.19 0.40 -15.46
N MET A 240 -3.62 1.03 -16.49
CA MET A 240 -4.11 0.81 -17.85
C MET A 240 -3.98 -0.67 -18.22
N PRO A 241 -5.04 -1.28 -18.79
CA PRO A 241 -5.05 -2.69 -19.13
C PRO A 241 -3.91 -3.08 -20.09
N PHE A 242 -3.25 -4.20 -19.81
CA PHE A 242 -2.20 -4.74 -20.69
C PHE A 242 -2.74 -5.21 -22.03
N ALA A 243 -4.02 -5.56 -22.12
CA ALA A 243 -4.64 -6.04 -23.33
C ALA A 243 -4.92 -4.87 -24.28
N SER A 244 -4.43 -4.99 -25.50
CA SER A 244 -4.75 -4.02 -26.54
C SER A 244 -6.23 -4.06 -26.92
N ILE A 245 -6.86 -2.89 -26.95
CA ILE A 245 -8.19 -2.72 -27.49
C ILE A 245 -8.08 -2.45 -28.99
N GLY A 246 -8.73 -3.27 -29.80
CA GLY A 246 -8.66 -3.17 -31.24
C GLY A 246 -10.03 -3.21 -31.92
N ALA A 247 -10.04 -3.26 -33.23
CA ALA A 247 -11.27 -3.35 -34.03
C ALA A 247 -12.13 -4.58 -33.69
N LYS A 248 -11.53 -5.62 -33.08
CA LYS A 248 -12.23 -6.84 -32.65
C LYS A 248 -12.80 -6.74 -31.23
N GLY A 249 -12.53 -5.66 -30.52
CA GLY A 249 -12.88 -5.49 -29.12
C GLY A 249 -11.68 -5.69 -28.18
N ILE A 250 -11.95 -6.17 -26.98
CA ILE A 250 -10.98 -6.48 -25.92
C ILE A 250 -10.75 -7.98 -25.85
N PHE A 251 -9.50 -8.41 -25.67
CA PHE A 251 -9.19 -9.83 -25.56
C PHE A 251 -9.57 -10.37 -24.18
N ASP A 252 -10.37 -11.43 -24.15
CA ASP A 252 -10.77 -12.16 -22.97
C ASP A 252 -9.85 -13.37 -22.79
N TYR A 253 -8.99 -13.33 -21.80
CA TYR A 253 -8.02 -14.39 -21.52
C TYR A 253 -8.68 -15.69 -21.04
N ALA A 254 -9.82 -15.62 -20.37
CA ALA A 254 -10.52 -16.79 -19.85
C ALA A 254 -11.12 -17.65 -20.98
N THR A 255 -11.58 -17.01 -22.05
CA THR A 255 -12.19 -17.70 -23.21
C THR A 255 -11.28 -17.82 -24.42
N GLY A 256 -10.17 -17.06 -24.46
CA GLY A 256 -9.28 -16.95 -25.62
C GLY A 256 -9.93 -16.26 -26.83
N LYS A 257 -10.98 -15.46 -26.62
CA LYS A 257 -11.75 -14.78 -27.67
C LYS A 257 -11.77 -13.28 -27.43
N TYR A 258 -12.19 -12.55 -28.46
CA TYR A 258 -12.46 -11.11 -28.31
C TYR A 258 -13.91 -10.89 -27.87
N ALA A 259 -14.09 -10.04 -26.86
CA ALA A 259 -15.37 -9.56 -26.37
C ALA A 259 -15.59 -8.09 -26.78
N PRO A 260 -16.83 -7.60 -26.83
CA PRO A 260 -17.09 -6.17 -26.95
C PRO A 260 -16.39 -5.40 -25.83
N VAL A 261 -15.85 -4.22 -26.16
CA VAL A 261 -15.27 -3.33 -25.15
C VAL A 261 -16.35 -2.91 -24.15
N ARG A 262 -16.13 -3.22 -22.89
CA ARG A 262 -17.00 -2.85 -21.78
C ARG A 262 -16.17 -2.67 -20.52
N PHE A 263 -16.21 -1.46 -19.98
CA PHE A 263 -15.67 -1.13 -18.66
C PHE A 263 -16.80 -0.61 -17.79
N GLU A 264 -16.93 -1.15 -16.62
CA GLU A 264 -17.91 -0.72 -15.62
C GLU A 264 -17.20 0.03 -14.50
N ASN A 265 -17.62 1.25 -14.26
CA ASN A 265 -17.17 2.05 -13.15
C ASN A 265 -18.03 1.75 -11.92
N TYR A 266 -17.56 0.88 -11.04
CA TYR A 266 -18.31 0.48 -9.84
C TYR A 266 -18.38 1.58 -8.78
N ALA A 267 -17.53 2.60 -8.88
CA ALA A 267 -17.62 3.78 -8.02
C ALA A 267 -18.77 4.72 -8.43
N THR A 268 -19.12 4.81 -9.73
CA THR A 268 -20.15 5.73 -10.22
C THR A 268 -21.37 5.04 -10.80
N GLY A 269 -21.25 3.77 -11.20
CA GLY A 269 -22.26 3.00 -11.93
C GLY A 269 -22.28 3.27 -13.43
N GLU A 270 -21.34 4.03 -13.95
CA GLU A 270 -21.23 4.32 -15.38
C GLU A 270 -20.64 3.14 -16.15
N VAL A 271 -21.04 2.97 -17.41
CA VAL A 271 -20.50 1.93 -18.29
C VAL A 271 -19.91 2.59 -19.53
N SER A 272 -18.64 2.32 -19.80
CA SER A 272 -17.96 2.75 -21.01
C SER A 272 -17.84 1.58 -22.01
N THR A 273 -18.10 1.86 -23.28
CA THR A 273 -17.82 0.96 -24.41
C THR A 273 -16.61 1.42 -25.23
N LYS A 274 -15.83 2.35 -24.68
CA LYS A 274 -14.61 2.90 -25.27
C LYS A 274 -13.41 2.48 -24.41
N ALA A 275 -12.22 2.61 -24.97
CA ALA A 275 -10.99 2.48 -24.22
C ALA A 275 -10.97 3.49 -23.04
N LEU A 276 -10.34 3.10 -21.95
CA LEU A 276 -10.09 3.98 -20.81
C LEU A 276 -9.13 5.11 -21.23
N SER A 277 -9.26 6.27 -20.60
CA SER A 277 -8.32 7.39 -20.76
C SER A 277 -7.08 7.18 -19.89
N GLU A 278 -5.95 7.62 -20.36
CA GLU A 278 -4.73 7.77 -19.58
C GLU A 278 -4.80 9.09 -18.82
N ASP A 279 -5.05 9.02 -17.51
CA ASP A 279 -5.27 10.21 -16.68
C ASP A 279 -4.03 10.54 -15.83
N VAL A 280 -3.23 9.54 -15.52
CA VAL A 280 -1.97 9.68 -14.75
C VAL A 280 -0.87 8.86 -15.41
N ARG A 281 0.31 9.47 -15.56
CA ARG A 281 1.52 8.83 -16.06
C ARG A 281 2.65 9.05 -15.07
N LEU A 282 3.21 7.95 -14.53
CA LEU A 282 4.26 7.96 -13.53
C LEU A 282 5.59 7.45 -14.10
N PRO A 283 6.72 8.11 -13.81
CA PRO A 283 8.04 7.67 -14.25
C PRO A 283 8.58 6.54 -13.34
N ALA A 284 7.80 5.46 -13.19
CA ALA A 284 8.05 4.37 -12.26
C ALA A 284 9.35 3.58 -12.51
N GLY A 285 10.00 3.76 -13.68
CA GLY A 285 11.30 3.18 -13.97
C GLY A 285 12.49 4.12 -13.75
N SER A 286 12.25 5.36 -13.28
CA SER A 286 13.32 6.35 -13.14
C SER A 286 14.41 5.94 -12.13
N TYR A 287 15.62 6.45 -12.36
CA TYR A 287 16.77 6.17 -11.50
C TYR A 287 16.79 7.07 -10.28
N ASP A 288 17.01 6.48 -9.10
CA ASP A 288 17.25 7.21 -7.85
C ASP A 288 18.75 7.15 -7.51
N ALA A 289 19.39 8.33 -7.44
CA ALA A 289 20.84 8.43 -7.19
C ALA A 289 21.22 8.00 -5.76
N VAL A 290 20.32 8.13 -4.78
CA VAL A 290 20.56 7.74 -3.40
C VAL A 290 20.48 6.22 -3.25
N LEU A 291 19.49 5.60 -3.91
CA LEU A 291 19.32 4.15 -3.92
C LEU A 291 20.30 3.45 -4.89
N GLY A 292 20.91 4.21 -5.82
CA GLY A 292 21.84 3.69 -6.83
C GLY A 292 21.20 2.76 -7.86
N ARG A 293 19.87 2.76 -7.97
CA ARG A 293 19.05 1.88 -8.82
C ARG A 293 17.83 2.61 -9.33
N GLY A 294 17.25 2.14 -10.43
CA GLY A 294 15.91 2.56 -10.85
C GLY A 294 14.83 1.89 -9.99
N TYR A 295 13.69 2.59 -9.78
CA TYR A 295 12.58 2.02 -9.00
C TYR A 295 12.06 0.71 -9.62
N GLY A 296 11.94 0.64 -10.94
CA GLY A 296 11.61 -0.61 -11.64
C GLY A 296 12.62 -1.74 -11.45
N GLN A 297 13.91 -1.43 -11.23
CA GLN A 297 14.94 -2.44 -10.92
C GLN A 297 14.75 -2.99 -9.49
N ILE A 298 14.47 -2.11 -8.52
CA ILE A 298 14.20 -2.50 -7.14
C ILE A 298 12.94 -3.36 -7.11
N ALA A 299 11.89 -2.90 -7.77
CA ALA A 299 10.64 -3.65 -7.89
C ALA A 299 10.83 -5.03 -8.50
N ARG A 300 11.64 -5.13 -9.56
CA ARG A 300 11.91 -6.42 -10.20
C ARG A 300 12.70 -7.37 -9.31
N GLN A 301 13.55 -6.86 -8.44
CA GLN A 301 14.23 -7.68 -7.43
C GLN A 301 13.22 -8.22 -6.41
N GLY A 302 12.32 -7.35 -5.88
CA GLY A 302 11.26 -7.78 -4.98
C GLY A 302 10.35 -8.83 -5.61
N TRP A 303 9.85 -8.57 -6.81
CA TRP A 303 9.03 -9.53 -7.55
C TRP A 303 9.76 -10.86 -7.80
N GLY A 304 11.09 -10.83 -7.96
CA GLY A 304 11.95 -12.01 -8.08
C GLY A 304 11.98 -12.90 -6.82
N GLU A 305 11.58 -12.38 -5.66
CA GLU A 305 11.44 -13.18 -4.43
C GLU A 305 10.19 -14.06 -4.44
N GLN A 306 9.22 -13.77 -5.30
CA GLN A 306 8.00 -14.57 -5.48
C GLN A 306 8.27 -15.78 -6.39
N LYS A 307 9.17 -16.64 -5.96
CA LYS A 307 9.77 -17.74 -6.74
C LYS A 307 8.77 -18.81 -7.12
N SER A 308 7.77 -19.07 -6.27
CA SER A 308 6.70 -20.03 -6.56
C SER A 308 5.88 -19.63 -7.80
N GLN A 309 5.85 -18.33 -8.16
CA GLN A 309 5.05 -17.80 -9.26
C GLN A 309 5.87 -17.49 -10.52
N ASN A 310 7.06 -16.94 -10.37
CA ASN A 310 7.84 -16.42 -11.51
C ASN A 310 9.23 -17.05 -11.68
N GLY A 311 9.59 -18.03 -10.82
CA GLY A 311 10.85 -18.74 -10.91
C GLY A 311 12.08 -17.87 -10.62
N GLY A 312 11.91 -16.76 -9.93
CA GLY A 312 13.02 -15.91 -9.50
C GLY A 312 13.42 -14.80 -10.47
N GLY A 313 12.59 -14.45 -11.42
CA GLY A 313 12.66 -13.30 -12.32
C GLY A 313 14.02 -12.75 -12.73
N ASN A 314 14.16 -12.27 -13.94
CA ASN A 314 15.38 -11.63 -14.41
C ASN A 314 15.46 -10.18 -13.90
N PRO A 315 16.66 -9.67 -13.56
CA PRO A 315 16.85 -8.26 -13.23
C PRO A 315 16.35 -7.38 -14.37
N SER A 316 15.65 -6.33 -14.03
CA SER A 316 15.28 -5.30 -14.99
C SER A 316 16.52 -4.49 -15.37
N LEU A 317 16.66 -4.12 -16.63
CA LEU A 317 17.65 -3.13 -17.03
C LEU A 317 17.22 -1.76 -16.52
N SER A 318 18.19 -0.91 -16.18
CA SER A 318 17.93 0.50 -15.89
C SER A 318 17.40 1.17 -17.15
N GLY A 319 16.35 1.96 -17.03
CA GLY A 319 15.74 2.70 -18.14
C GLY A 319 14.37 3.21 -17.75
N GLY A 320 13.98 4.32 -18.33
CA GLY A 320 12.68 4.90 -18.07
C GLY A 320 11.56 3.99 -18.59
N SER A 321 10.88 3.31 -17.69
CA SER A 321 9.54 2.80 -17.95
C SER A 321 8.55 3.73 -17.26
N GLU A 322 7.47 4.00 -17.93
CA GLU A 322 6.34 4.74 -17.39
C GLU A 322 5.21 3.76 -17.09
N SER A 323 4.46 4.05 -16.06
CA SER A 323 3.23 3.34 -15.72
C SER A 323 2.05 4.30 -15.91
N GLU A 324 0.99 3.82 -16.55
CA GLU A 324 -0.16 4.63 -16.95
C GLU A 324 -1.40 4.14 -16.21
N TYR A 325 -2.23 5.11 -15.76
CA TYR A 325 -3.41 4.83 -14.93
C TYR A 325 -4.62 5.61 -15.40
N HIS A 326 -5.77 4.95 -15.28
CA HIS A 326 -7.08 5.54 -15.45
C HIS A 326 -7.69 5.91 -14.09
N ARG A 327 -8.38 7.05 -14.02
CA ARG A 327 -9.05 7.53 -12.83
C ARG A 327 -10.55 7.22 -12.89
N TRP A 328 -11.00 6.32 -12.03
CA TRP A 328 -12.41 5.96 -11.95
C TRP A 328 -13.27 7.03 -11.29
N ALA A 329 -12.78 7.62 -10.21
CA ALA A 329 -13.48 8.69 -9.50
C ALA A 329 -12.52 9.52 -8.64
N ASP A 330 -12.89 10.73 -8.32
CA ASP A 330 -12.22 11.60 -7.36
C ASP A 330 -13.19 12.56 -6.66
N SER A 331 -12.70 13.18 -5.60
CA SER A 331 -13.37 14.25 -4.84
C SER A 331 -12.57 15.57 -4.83
N VAL A 332 -11.50 15.66 -5.62
CA VAL A 332 -10.58 16.83 -5.62
C VAL A 332 -11.01 17.92 -6.59
N GLY A 333 -11.96 17.62 -7.46
CA GLY A 333 -12.48 18.55 -8.47
C GLY A 333 -11.88 18.34 -9.86
N GLU A 334 -12.20 19.23 -10.80
CA GLU A 334 -11.80 19.09 -12.19
C GLU A 334 -10.28 19.21 -12.35
N LEU A 335 -9.63 18.13 -12.77
CA LEU A 335 -8.23 18.11 -13.19
C LEU A 335 -8.16 18.12 -14.71
N LYS A 336 -7.30 18.97 -15.29
CA LYS A 336 -7.15 19.12 -16.73
C LYS A 336 -5.91 18.41 -17.24
N GLY A 337 -6.07 17.62 -18.30
CA GLY A 337 -4.99 16.91 -18.96
C GLY A 337 -4.44 15.74 -18.15
N GLU A 338 -3.42 15.09 -18.68
CA GLU A 338 -2.67 14.01 -18.03
C GLU A 338 -1.90 14.56 -16.82
N GLN A 339 -1.94 13.83 -15.72
CA GLN A 339 -1.26 14.16 -14.48
C GLN A 339 0.01 13.33 -14.30
N THR A 340 0.94 13.83 -13.50
CA THR A 340 2.20 13.13 -13.15
C THR A 340 2.22 12.64 -11.70
N SER A 341 1.07 12.65 -11.03
CA SER A 341 0.90 12.20 -9.65
C SER A 341 -0.55 11.80 -9.39
N PHE A 342 -0.77 10.76 -8.60
CA PHE A 342 -2.07 10.39 -8.06
C PHE A 342 -2.68 11.45 -7.13
N PHE A 343 -1.83 12.30 -6.57
CA PHE A 343 -2.21 13.32 -5.58
C PHE A 343 -2.46 14.70 -6.22
N ALA A 344 -2.60 14.77 -7.54
CA ALA A 344 -2.94 16.02 -8.20
C ALA A 344 -4.20 16.66 -7.61
N GLY A 345 -4.15 17.94 -7.30
CA GLY A 345 -5.24 18.68 -6.63
C GLY A 345 -5.31 18.50 -5.12
N MET A 346 -4.41 17.73 -4.50
CA MET A 346 -4.32 17.52 -3.05
C MET A 346 -3.08 18.23 -2.48
N ASP A 347 -3.22 18.90 -1.34
CA ASP A 347 -2.06 19.37 -0.58
C ASP A 347 -1.59 18.24 0.33
N THR A 348 -0.55 17.53 -0.09
CA THR A 348 0.07 16.41 0.65
C THR A 348 1.23 16.84 1.54
N SER A 349 1.55 18.13 1.62
CA SER A 349 2.54 18.66 2.56
C SER A 349 2.06 18.49 4.01
N VAL A 350 2.98 18.57 4.98
CA VAL A 350 2.62 18.57 6.42
C VAL A 350 1.58 19.66 6.73
N ALA A 351 1.66 20.82 6.07
CA ALA A 351 0.69 21.90 6.25
C ALA A 351 -0.72 21.52 5.73
N GLY A 352 -0.80 20.67 4.72
CA GLY A 352 -2.05 20.15 4.14
C GLY A 352 -2.89 19.32 5.12
N LEU A 353 -2.31 18.81 6.21
CA LEU A 353 -3.04 18.17 7.32
C LEU A 353 -4.11 19.08 7.93
N ALA A 354 -4.02 20.39 7.75
CA ALA A 354 -5.05 21.33 8.15
C ALA A 354 -6.41 21.04 7.50
N SER A 355 -6.41 20.41 6.33
CA SER A 355 -7.65 20.03 5.63
C SER A 355 -8.51 19.05 6.41
N LEU A 356 -7.95 18.26 7.32
CA LEU A 356 -8.67 17.31 8.16
C LEU A 356 -9.61 17.98 9.19
N VAL A 357 -9.32 19.24 9.55
CA VAL A 357 -10.11 20.01 10.52
C VAL A 357 -10.72 21.28 9.93
N SER A 358 -10.67 21.43 8.62
CA SER A 358 -11.49 22.40 7.91
C SER A 358 -12.87 21.78 7.67
N ASP A 359 -13.94 22.51 7.95
CA ASP A 359 -15.27 22.06 7.53
C ASP A 359 -15.23 21.96 6.00
N GLY A 360 -15.29 20.73 5.46
CA GLY A 360 -15.09 20.44 4.05
C GLY A 360 -15.91 21.42 3.20
N GLY A 361 -15.21 22.24 2.46
CA GLY A 361 -15.85 23.18 1.56
C GLY A 361 -16.74 22.40 0.63
N GLY A 362 -18.06 22.66 0.71
CA GLY A 362 -18.95 22.26 -0.37
C GLY A 362 -18.36 22.74 -1.69
N LYS A 363 -18.81 22.19 -2.83
CA LYS A 363 -18.36 22.57 -4.18
C LYS A 363 -18.38 24.09 -4.46
N ASP A 364 -18.96 24.87 -3.53
CA ASP A 364 -19.10 26.32 -3.54
C ASP A 364 -18.05 27.10 -2.73
N GLY A 365 -17.07 26.40 -2.11
CA GLY A 365 -16.02 27.05 -1.33
C GLY A 365 -16.48 27.64 0.02
N SER A 366 -17.69 27.31 0.51
CA SER A 366 -18.26 27.85 1.76
C SER A 366 -17.71 27.22 3.04
N GLY A 367 -16.71 26.33 2.93
CA GLY A 367 -16.11 25.64 4.06
C GLY A 367 -15.35 26.57 5.00
N LYS A 368 -15.46 26.29 6.30
CA LYS A 368 -14.72 27.02 7.32
C LYS A 368 -13.26 26.56 7.31
N ALA A 369 -12.33 27.49 7.14
CA ALA A 369 -10.90 27.21 7.20
C ALA A 369 -10.51 26.59 8.56
N ALA A 370 -9.47 25.77 8.55
CA ALA A 370 -8.87 25.28 9.80
C ALA A 370 -8.52 26.46 10.73
N PRO A 371 -8.66 26.30 12.05
CA PRO A 371 -8.24 27.35 12.98
C PRO A 371 -6.77 27.75 12.78
N GLU A 372 -6.49 29.04 12.84
CA GLU A 372 -5.15 29.60 12.58
C GLU A 372 -4.05 28.92 13.37
N TRP A 373 -4.29 28.63 14.66
CA TRP A 373 -3.32 27.98 15.54
C TRP A 373 -2.95 26.54 15.09
N VAL A 374 -3.86 25.84 14.37
CA VAL A 374 -3.55 24.54 13.75
C VAL A 374 -2.61 24.74 12.58
N GLY A 375 -2.96 25.68 11.69
CA GLY A 375 -2.13 26.00 10.52
C GLY A 375 -0.73 26.49 10.91
N GLU A 376 -0.61 27.31 11.93
CA GLU A 376 0.69 27.78 12.48
C GLU A 376 1.51 26.62 13.03
N GLY A 377 0.89 25.74 13.83
CA GLY A 377 1.57 24.55 14.36
C GLY A 377 2.08 23.61 13.27
N LEU A 378 1.26 23.32 12.28
CA LEU A 378 1.65 22.48 11.14
C LEU A 378 2.77 23.12 10.29
N LYS A 379 2.71 24.43 10.05
CA LYS A 379 3.78 25.18 9.37
C LYS A 379 5.09 25.14 10.14
N ALA A 380 5.03 25.24 11.47
CA ALA A 380 6.21 25.15 12.33
C ALA A 380 6.87 23.75 12.28
N ILE A 381 6.07 22.69 12.21
CA ILE A 381 6.56 21.31 12.00
C ILE A 381 7.18 21.20 10.60
N ALA A 382 6.48 21.65 9.57
CA ALA A 382 6.97 21.62 8.18
C ALA A 382 8.30 22.37 8.03
N ALA A 383 8.46 23.51 8.72
CA ALA A 383 9.71 24.27 8.71
C ALA A 383 10.87 23.49 9.32
N SER A 384 10.65 22.74 10.42
CA SER A 384 11.69 21.89 11.01
C SER A 384 12.07 20.76 10.06
N VAL A 385 11.13 20.15 9.34
CA VAL A 385 11.40 19.11 8.33
C VAL A 385 12.20 19.69 7.15
N ALA A 386 11.81 20.85 6.65
CA ALA A 386 12.51 21.53 5.55
C ALA A 386 13.94 21.91 5.94
N ASP A 387 14.14 22.41 7.16
CA ASP A 387 15.46 22.77 7.71
C ASP A 387 16.34 21.52 7.86
N ALA A 388 15.81 20.43 8.42
CA ALA A 388 16.53 19.16 8.51
C ALA A 388 16.95 18.63 7.12
N THR A 389 16.06 18.69 6.15
CA THR A 389 16.33 18.24 4.77
C THR A 389 17.40 19.10 4.09
N ALA A 390 17.33 20.42 4.27
CA ALA A 390 18.27 21.36 3.65
C ALA A 390 19.70 21.26 4.22
N HIS A 391 19.83 20.87 5.49
CA HIS A 391 21.09 20.78 6.20
C HIS A 391 21.58 19.34 6.41
N TYR A 392 20.90 18.35 5.84
CA TYR A 392 21.35 16.97 5.91
C TYR A 392 22.69 16.78 5.18
N ASP A 393 23.67 16.31 5.95
CA ASP A 393 24.99 15.92 5.44
C ASP A 393 25.15 14.41 5.62
N VAL A 394 25.32 13.69 4.52
CA VAL A 394 25.45 12.23 4.52
C VAL A 394 26.61 11.70 5.37
N THR A 395 27.66 12.51 5.54
CA THR A 395 28.85 12.17 6.34
C THR A 395 28.71 12.55 7.81
N HIS A 396 27.77 13.46 8.12
CA HIS A 396 27.50 14.00 9.45
C HIS A 396 26.00 14.10 9.72
N PRO A 397 25.26 12.98 9.69
CA PRO A 397 23.80 12.97 9.88
C PRO A 397 23.38 13.52 11.25
N GLU A 398 24.23 13.41 12.27
CA GLU A 398 23.97 13.90 13.63
C GLU A 398 23.75 15.43 13.70
N ARG A 399 24.21 16.19 12.71
CA ARG A 399 24.02 17.65 12.68
C ARG A 399 22.58 18.09 12.62
N ILE A 400 21.70 17.28 12.05
CA ILE A 400 20.27 17.60 11.97
C ILE A 400 19.46 17.08 13.17
N ALA A 401 20.08 16.34 14.10
CA ALA A 401 19.37 15.76 15.24
C ALA A 401 18.66 16.80 16.12
N ALA A 402 19.29 17.96 16.35
CA ALA A 402 18.68 19.03 17.11
C ALA A 402 17.42 19.60 16.46
N VAL A 403 17.40 19.75 15.14
CA VAL A 403 16.26 20.24 14.36
C VAL A 403 15.15 19.19 14.32
N LEU A 404 15.49 17.91 14.15
CA LEU A 404 14.53 16.81 14.20
C LEU A 404 13.89 16.70 15.58
N LYS A 405 14.67 16.83 16.66
CA LYS A 405 14.15 16.86 18.05
C LYS A 405 13.17 18.03 18.28
N ASP A 406 13.48 19.20 17.73
CA ASP A 406 12.59 20.37 17.82
C ASP A 406 11.27 20.12 17.06
N GLY A 407 11.34 19.57 15.82
CA GLY A 407 10.17 19.17 15.04
C GLY A 407 9.31 18.13 15.76
N TYR A 408 9.94 17.12 16.36
CA TYR A 408 9.29 16.11 17.19
C TYR A 408 8.53 16.73 18.38
N ALA A 409 9.19 17.63 19.13
CA ALA A 409 8.57 18.31 20.27
C ALA A 409 7.35 19.14 19.84
N LYS A 410 7.46 19.91 18.74
CA LYS A 410 6.34 20.67 18.16
C LYS A 410 5.18 19.76 17.74
N THR A 411 5.48 18.58 17.19
CA THR A 411 4.46 17.60 16.79
C THR A 411 3.69 17.07 17.99
N ILE A 412 4.39 16.71 19.08
CA ILE A 412 3.77 16.29 20.35
C ILE A 412 2.91 17.40 20.94
N GLU A 413 3.41 18.63 20.97
CA GLU A 413 2.68 19.78 21.51
C GLU A 413 1.40 20.04 20.74
N LEU A 414 1.49 20.10 19.41
CA LEU A 414 0.32 20.28 18.54
C LEU A 414 -0.69 19.15 18.73
N ARG A 415 -0.26 17.89 18.75
CA ARG A 415 -1.14 16.75 18.98
C ARG A 415 -1.89 16.82 20.30
N LYS A 416 -1.19 17.15 21.40
CA LYS A 416 -1.81 17.31 22.72
C LYS A 416 -2.84 18.43 22.71
N ARG A 417 -2.54 19.57 22.07
CA ARG A 417 -3.46 20.70 21.94
C ARG A 417 -4.68 20.35 21.08
N VAL A 418 -4.48 19.65 19.97
CA VAL A 418 -5.58 19.15 19.12
C VAL A 418 -6.47 18.19 19.90
N ALA A 419 -5.91 17.23 20.61
CA ALA A 419 -6.66 16.19 21.34
C ALA A 419 -7.61 16.77 22.39
N THR A 420 -7.26 17.91 23.02
CA THR A 420 -8.06 18.57 24.07
C THR A 420 -8.86 19.74 23.55
N SER A 421 -8.83 20.03 22.25
CA SER A 421 -9.50 21.16 21.63
C SER A 421 -11.01 20.94 21.42
N GLY A 422 -11.73 22.02 21.15
CA GLY A 422 -13.13 22.01 20.77
C GLY A 422 -13.39 21.76 19.27
N LEU A 423 -12.43 21.22 18.52
CA LEU A 423 -12.60 20.82 17.11
C LEU A 423 -13.67 19.74 16.97
N ALA A 424 -14.32 19.66 15.82
CA ALA A 424 -15.24 18.58 15.49
C ALA A 424 -14.57 17.22 15.71
N LYS A 425 -15.32 16.28 16.28
CA LYS A 425 -14.77 15.00 16.79
C LYS A 425 -13.96 14.27 15.70
N ASP A 426 -14.55 14.08 14.52
CA ASP A 426 -13.94 13.26 13.48
C ASP A 426 -12.63 13.88 12.97
N GLY A 427 -12.64 15.16 12.59
CA GLY A 427 -11.42 15.84 12.13
C GLY A 427 -10.34 15.93 13.23
N ARG A 428 -10.76 16.13 14.49
CA ARG A 428 -9.83 16.12 15.64
C ARG A 428 -9.13 14.77 15.78
N GLU A 429 -9.89 13.68 15.75
CA GLU A 429 -9.34 12.33 15.87
C GLU A 429 -8.48 11.96 14.66
N ASP A 430 -8.87 12.43 13.47
CA ASP A 430 -8.11 12.24 12.24
C ASP A 430 -6.76 12.96 12.30
N LEU A 431 -6.75 14.22 12.69
CA LEU A 431 -5.50 14.98 12.83
C LEU A 431 -4.62 14.41 13.94
N VAL A 432 -5.21 13.96 15.06
CA VAL A 432 -4.44 13.28 16.12
C VAL A 432 -3.78 12.00 15.62
N ALA A 433 -4.47 11.21 14.81
CA ALA A 433 -3.92 9.98 14.23
C ALA A 433 -2.73 10.28 13.31
N GLU A 434 -2.87 11.26 12.41
CA GLU A 434 -1.80 11.66 11.50
C GLU A 434 -0.59 12.26 12.26
N LEU A 435 -0.82 13.07 13.28
CA LEU A 435 0.26 13.60 14.10
C LEU A 435 1.02 12.49 14.87
N ARG A 436 0.35 11.40 15.28
CA ARG A 436 1.03 10.22 15.86
C ARG A 436 1.94 9.52 14.85
N ILE A 437 1.52 9.46 13.58
CA ILE A 437 2.37 8.92 12.52
C ILE A 437 3.60 9.80 12.35
N LYS A 438 3.43 11.12 12.27
CA LYS A 438 4.56 12.07 12.22
C LYS A 438 5.48 11.98 13.44
N GLU A 439 4.95 11.73 14.65
CA GLU A 439 5.78 11.47 15.83
C GLU A 439 6.71 10.27 15.63
N ARG A 440 6.20 9.14 15.11
CA ARG A 440 7.03 7.96 14.81
C ARG A 440 8.06 8.26 13.73
N GLU A 441 7.67 8.90 12.63
CA GLU A 441 8.59 9.26 11.56
C GLU A 441 9.75 10.17 12.06
N PHE A 442 9.47 11.10 13.00
CA PHE A 442 10.52 11.88 13.65
C PHE A 442 11.43 11.02 14.55
N GLN A 443 10.87 10.03 15.28
CA GLN A 443 11.65 9.10 16.08
C GLN A 443 12.59 8.26 15.21
N ASP A 444 12.10 7.74 14.09
CA ASP A 444 12.89 6.95 13.16
C ASP A 444 14.01 7.80 12.53
N ALA A 445 13.70 9.03 12.10
CA ALA A 445 14.69 9.94 11.57
C ALA A 445 15.75 10.33 12.61
N LEU A 446 15.34 10.55 13.87
CA LEU A 446 16.26 10.82 14.97
C LEU A 446 17.17 9.63 15.27
N ALA A 447 16.62 8.41 15.30
CA ALA A 447 17.41 7.20 15.51
C ALA A 447 18.47 7.02 14.42
N LEU A 448 18.09 7.26 13.16
CA LEU A 448 19.01 7.21 12.03
C LEU A 448 20.09 8.31 12.09
N ALA A 449 19.68 9.55 12.40
CA ALA A 449 20.61 10.68 12.52
C ALA A 449 21.64 10.48 13.63
N LEU A 450 21.21 9.90 14.76
CA LEU A 450 22.08 9.62 15.92
C LEU A 450 22.85 8.28 15.77
N GLY A 451 22.57 7.49 14.74
CA GLY A 451 23.17 6.17 14.55
C GLY A 451 22.80 5.20 15.68
N LEU A 452 21.58 5.31 16.22
CA LEU A 452 21.09 4.37 17.24
C LEU A 452 20.90 2.98 16.62
N ASP A 453 21.41 1.98 17.29
CA ASP A 453 21.21 0.57 16.95
C ASP A 453 20.78 -0.17 18.22
N LEU A 454 19.54 -0.65 18.20
CA LEU A 454 18.96 -1.39 19.31
C LEU A 454 18.93 -2.88 18.92
N GLN A 455 19.65 -3.69 19.67
CA GLN A 455 19.72 -5.13 19.45
C GLN A 455 19.10 -5.87 20.61
N VAL A 456 18.15 -6.74 20.31
CA VAL A 456 17.48 -7.59 21.29
C VAL A 456 17.95 -9.03 21.09
N TYR A 457 18.58 -9.58 22.10
CA TYR A 457 19.04 -10.95 22.10
C TYR A 457 18.14 -11.81 22.98
N THR A 458 17.89 -13.02 22.55
CA THR A 458 17.25 -14.03 23.37
C THR A 458 18.22 -15.17 23.60
N THR A 459 18.16 -15.79 24.78
CA THR A 459 18.97 -16.96 25.12
C THR A 459 18.38 -18.26 24.55
N ARG A 460 17.22 -18.21 23.89
CA ARG A 460 16.51 -19.35 23.33
C ARG A 460 16.00 -19.02 21.94
N GLU A 461 16.16 -19.94 21.00
CA GLU A 461 15.63 -19.80 19.64
C GLU A 461 14.10 -20.00 19.58
N SER A 462 13.53 -20.71 20.55
CA SER A 462 12.10 -20.92 20.66
C SER A 462 11.67 -21.02 22.13
N GLY A 463 10.47 -20.57 22.41
CA GLY A 463 9.85 -20.66 23.74
C GLY A 463 8.45 -21.26 23.65
N ALA A 464 8.10 -22.15 24.59
CA ALA A 464 6.71 -22.56 24.75
C ALA A 464 5.86 -21.38 25.25
N PRO A 465 4.58 -21.30 24.88
CA PRO A 465 3.67 -20.33 25.48
C PRO A 465 3.77 -20.38 27.01
N GLN A 466 3.85 -19.22 27.67
CA GLN A 466 4.01 -19.05 29.13
C GLN A 466 5.42 -19.40 29.69
N SER A 467 6.41 -19.73 28.88
CA SER A 467 7.80 -19.82 29.35
C SER A 467 8.36 -18.41 29.57
N PRO A 468 9.09 -18.13 30.70
CA PRO A 468 9.70 -16.82 30.88
C PRO A 468 10.74 -16.59 29.79
N PHE A 469 10.46 -15.65 28.92
CA PHE A 469 11.36 -15.16 27.90
C PHE A 469 12.15 -13.99 28.51
N GLY A 470 13.44 -14.16 28.69
CA GLY A 470 14.31 -13.10 29.21
C GLY A 470 15.07 -12.47 28.05
N PRO A 471 14.56 -11.39 27.40
CA PRO A 471 15.34 -10.67 26.42
C PRO A 471 16.46 -9.88 27.11
N SER A 472 17.66 -9.87 26.55
CA SER A 472 18.71 -8.91 26.89
C SER A 472 18.71 -7.82 25.80
N LEU A 473 18.64 -6.56 26.24
CA LEU A 473 18.71 -5.40 25.36
C LEU A 473 20.13 -4.86 25.39
N GLU A 474 20.79 -4.80 24.25
CA GLU A 474 22.01 -4.04 24.04
C GLU A 474 21.70 -2.79 23.21
N GLU A 475 22.10 -1.62 23.74
CA GLU A 475 21.97 -0.34 23.10
C GLU A 475 23.35 0.15 22.68
N THR A 476 23.52 0.47 21.41
CA THR A 476 24.73 1.11 20.89
C THR A 476 24.35 2.40 20.16
N SER A 477 25.10 3.46 20.45
CA SER A 477 25.02 4.71 19.68
C SER A 477 26.40 5.07 19.16
N ARG A 478 26.47 5.39 17.87
CA ARG A 478 27.73 5.74 17.21
C ARG A 478 28.07 7.24 17.34
N SER A 479 27.12 8.09 17.68
CA SER A 479 27.26 9.55 17.59
C SER A 479 26.97 10.30 18.88
N VAL A 480 26.57 9.63 19.97
CA VAL A 480 26.25 10.29 21.24
C VAL A 480 27.32 10.02 22.27
N SER A 481 27.96 11.10 22.78
CA SER A 481 28.88 11.02 23.93
C SER A 481 28.08 10.75 25.21
N PRO A 482 28.63 9.97 26.18
CA PRO A 482 28.02 9.81 27.47
C PRO A 482 27.87 11.19 28.14
N GLY A 483 26.63 11.67 28.26
CA GLY A 483 26.30 12.98 28.82
C GLY A 483 25.28 13.79 28.04
N ASP A 484 24.93 13.44 26.83
CA ASP A 484 23.99 14.20 25.99
C ASP A 484 22.50 13.97 26.31
N GLY A 485 22.19 13.31 27.44
CA GLY A 485 20.84 13.23 27.98
C GLY A 485 19.86 12.40 27.16
N LEU A 486 20.35 11.41 26.46
CA LEU A 486 19.49 10.43 25.83
C LEU A 486 18.97 9.48 26.91
N GLU A 487 17.69 9.59 27.22
CA GLU A 487 17.01 8.70 28.12
C GLU A 487 16.17 7.72 27.28
N VAL A 488 16.59 6.46 27.25
CA VAL A 488 15.81 5.40 26.59
C VAL A 488 14.77 4.89 27.56
N ASP A 489 13.49 5.07 27.23
CA ASP A 489 12.40 4.50 28.02
C ASP A 489 12.33 2.99 27.80
N ARG A 490 13.01 2.24 28.69
CA ARG A 490 13.05 0.77 28.69
C ARG A 490 11.69 0.11 28.94
N LYS A 491 10.64 0.87 29.27
CA LYS A 491 9.29 0.34 29.49
C LYS A 491 8.52 0.11 28.22
N SER A 492 8.97 0.65 27.10
CA SER A 492 8.31 0.49 25.78
C SER A 492 8.71 -0.80 25.04
N VAL A 493 9.58 -1.63 25.63
CA VAL A 493 10.15 -2.83 24.99
C VAL A 493 9.61 -4.14 25.60
N VAL A 494 8.44 -4.11 26.25
CA VAL A 494 7.79 -5.32 26.79
C VAL A 494 6.43 -5.53 26.16
#